data_ff0897955dec72669e71467987ff4505
#
_entry.id   ff0897955dec72669e71467987ff4505
#
_cell.length_a   1.000
_cell.length_b   1.000
_cell.length_c   1.000
_cell.angle_alpha   90.00
_cell.angle_beta   90.00
_cell.angle_gamma   90.00
#
_symmetry.space_group_name_H-M   'P 1'
#
loop_
_entity.id
_entity.type
_entity.pdbx_description
1 polymer ?
#
loop_
_entity_poly.entity_id
_entity_poly.type
_entity_poly.pdbx_seq_one_letter_code
_entity_poly.pdbx_strand_id
1 'polypeptide(L)'
;LNTEERKLEHIEIVINENVQSKESNLLDFVRFIHNPLPENNLDSIDLSKDFCDYIIDAPLVITGITGGHPEAEKINDSISRVVSKFNIAMGVGSQRAAIENPKLIHSFRIVRENAPQAFLIANIGVAQLNKGYGINEIEKAIDMIKANAIAIHVNPGQEAYQDEGDTNFSNLISKIEEINDKISVPIIIKEVGNGLNMELVKTLRSIGIKCFDVAGLGGTNWIKTESIRSRRKNGYPLKDPGKLADFWGNPTALSIVEARSGAMDSYIIGSGGIRDGLDAAKAIALGSDVAGMAFPILKILKLEGEKGLENYIKKTIYQLKTAIFLSGGTNVYSLWKSQITIWGRLKDELLIRGIEPNEYLNKRLQTLLWRKKNHGI
;
A
#
# COMPACT_ATOMS: atom_id res chain seq x y z
N LEU A 1 -11.58 19.45 16.70
CA LEU A 1 -12.36 18.68 15.73
C LEU A 1 -12.40 17.21 16.15
N ASN A 2 -13.57 16.62 16.07
CA ASN A 2 -13.79 15.19 16.30
C ASN A 2 -13.04 14.39 15.21
N THR A 3 -12.53 13.19 15.55
CA THR A 3 -11.86 12.28 14.62
C THR A 3 -12.72 11.98 13.37
N GLU A 4 -14.04 11.95 13.53
CA GLU A 4 -15.03 11.73 12.47
C GLU A 4 -15.05 12.86 11.43
N GLU A 5 -15.14 14.13 11.86
CA GLU A 5 -15.13 15.31 10.97
C GLU A 5 -13.82 15.38 10.15
N ARG A 6 -12.69 15.08 10.79
CA ARG A 6 -11.39 15.02 10.10
C ARG A 6 -11.38 14.01 8.96
N LYS A 7 -12.06 12.86 9.10
CA LYS A 7 -12.15 11.84 8.03
C LYS A 7 -12.89 12.37 6.81
N LEU A 8 -13.94 13.14 6.99
CA LEU A 8 -14.67 13.78 5.89
C LEU A 8 -13.80 14.84 5.20
N GLU A 9 -13.13 15.72 5.97
CA GLU A 9 -12.21 16.73 5.42
C GLU A 9 -11.11 16.09 4.57
N HIS A 10 -10.50 14.98 5.02
CA HIS A 10 -9.48 14.26 4.25
C HIS A 10 -10.02 13.75 2.91
N ILE A 11 -11.23 13.15 2.89
CA ILE A 11 -11.87 12.68 1.65
C ILE A 11 -12.08 13.86 0.69
N GLU A 12 -12.64 14.97 1.17
CA GLU A 12 -12.92 16.15 0.36
C GLU A 12 -11.64 16.78 -0.22
N ILE A 13 -10.60 16.91 0.61
CA ILE A 13 -9.31 17.48 0.18
C ILE A 13 -8.67 16.58 -0.89
N VAL A 14 -8.62 15.27 -0.65
CA VAL A 14 -8.01 14.31 -1.58
C VAL A 14 -8.74 14.28 -2.93
N ILE A 15 -10.06 14.46 -2.94
CA ILE A 15 -10.86 14.46 -4.19
C ILE A 15 -10.73 15.79 -4.93
N ASN A 16 -10.82 16.92 -4.23
CA ASN A 16 -11.05 18.24 -4.82
C ASN A 16 -9.76 19.07 -4.99
N GLU A 17 -8.68 18.72 -4.28
CA GLU A 17 -7.41 19.47 -4.32
C GLU A 17 -6.30 18.67 -4.99
N ASN A 18 -5.28 19.38 -5.48
CA ASN A 18 -4.09 18.73 -5.98
C ASN A 18 -3.14 18.35 -4.82
N VAL A 19 -3.38 17.18 -4.24
CA VAL A 19 -2.57 16.61 -3.16
C VAL A 19 -1.54 15.59 -3.66
N GLN A 20 -1.37 15.47 -4.97
CA GLN A 20 -0.35 14.55 -5.51
C GLN A 20 1.05 15.11 -5.28
N SER A 21 1.99 14.22 -5.02
CA SER A 21 3.41 14.56 -5.00
C SER A 21 3.84 15.15 -6.34
N LYS A 22 4.72 16.14 -6.34
CA LYS A 22 5.39 16.59 -7.56
C LYS A 22 6.52 15.67 -7.97
N GLU A 23 7.07 14.95 -7.01
CA GLU A 23 8.11 13.97 -7.26
C GLU A 23 7.53 12.71 -7.92
N SER A 24 8.26 12.15 -8.88
CA SER A 24 7.88 10.89 -9.55
C SER A 24 8.03 9.69 -8.62
N ASN A 25 7.20 8.67 -8.82
CA ASN A 25 7.36 7.35 -8.22
C ASN A 25 8.54 6.54 -8.80
N LEU A 26 9.23 7.07 -9.81
CA LEU A 26 10.35 6.50 -10.56
C LEU A 26 10.06 5.19 -11.33
N LEU A 27 8.80 4.76 -11.45
CA LEU A 27 8.45 3.61 -12.30
C LEU A 27 8.66 3.87 -13.79
N ASP A 28 8.74 5.14 -14.22
CA ASP A 28 9.08 5.50 -15.61
C ASP A 28 10.51 5.09 -15.98
N PHE A 29 11.38 4.92 -14.98
CA PHE A 29 12.75 4.44 -15.15
C PHE A 29 12.88 2.90 -15.12
N VAL A 30 11.75 2.20 -15.22
CA VAL A 30 11.68 0.74 -15.36
C VAL A 30 11.04 0.40 -16.69
N ARG A 31 11.71 -0.41 -17.50
CA ARG A 31 11.20 -0.85 -18.81
C ARG A 31 11.34 -2.35 -18.96
N PHE A 32 10.26 -3.02 -19.36
CA PHE A 32 10.32 -4.41 -19.79
C PHE A 32 11.04 -4.53 -21.13
N ILE A 33 11.83 -5.58 -21.29
CA ILE A 33 12.33 -5.98 -22.60
C ILE A 33 11.21 -6.72 -23.31
N HIS A 34 10.81 -6.21 -24.47
CA HIS A 34 9.72 -6.77 -25.25
C HIS A 34 10.08 -8.15 -25.82
N ASN A 35 9.20 -9.13 -25.62
CA ASN A 35 9.28 -10.42 -26.30
C ASN A 35 8.32 -10.42 -27.51
N PRO A 36 8.81 -10.31 -28.75
CA PRO A 36 7.94 -10.23 -29.94
C PRO A 36 7.29 -11.57 -30.30
N LEU A 37 7.78 -12.69 -29.75
CA LEU A 37 7.21 -14.04 -29.94
C LEU A 37 7.09 -14.73 -28.59
N PRO A 38 6.04 -14.42 -27.79
CA PRO A 38 5.92 -14.87 -26.41
C PRO A 38 5.62 -16.40 -26.26
N GLU A 39 5.21 -17.07 -27.33
CA GLU A 39 4.90 -18.51 -27.37
C GLU A 39 3.93 -18.97 -26.27
N ASN A 40 2.99 -18.10 -25.90
CA ASN A 40 1.94 -18.38 -24.92
C ASN A 40 0.61 -17.78 -25.36
N ASN A 41 -0.48 -18.09 -24.63
CA ASN A 41 -1.79 -17.56 -24.90
C ASN A 41 -2.17 -16.56 -23.82
N LEU A 42 -2.55 -15.32 -24.21
CA LEU A 42 -2.97 -14.27 -23.29
C LEU A 42 -4.12 -14.75 -22.36
N ASP A 43 -5.08 -15.48 -22.88
CA ASP A 43 -6.24 -15.93 -22.10
C ASP A 43 -5.87 -16.96 -21.00
N SER A 44 -4.81 -17.73 -21.22
CA SER A 44 -4.35 -18.75 -20.26
C SER A 44 -3.42 -18.22 -19.15
N ILE A 45 -3.08 -16.91 -19.15
CA ILE A 45 -2.23 -16.34 -18.13
C ILE A 45 -2.94 -16.33 -16.79
N ASP A 46 -2.33 -16.96 -15.80
CA ASP A 46 -2.81 -17.01 -14.42
C ASP A 46 -2.31 -15.78 -13.63
N LEU A 47 -3.24 -15.02 -13.06
CA LEU A 47 -2.96 -13.87 -12.20
C LEU A 47 -3.09 -14.18 -10.71
N SER A 48 -3.46 -15.40 -10.36
CA SER A 48 -3.58 -15.79 -8.97
C SER A 48 -2.24 -15.64 -8.23
N LYS A 49 -2.32 -15.21 -6.99
CA LYS A 49 -1.14 -14.90 -6.19
C LYS A 49 -1.37 -15.31 -4.74
N ASP A 50 -0.42 -16.08 -4.20
CA ASP A 50 -0.31 -16.22 -2.76
C ASP A 50 0.19 -14.90 -2.14
N PHE A 51 -0.59 -14.39 -1.19
CA PHE A 51 -0.27 -13.20 -0.42
C PHE A 51 -0.61 -13.43 1.05
N CYS A 52 0.40 -13.49 1.91
CA CYS A 52 0.27 -13.80 3.34
C CYS A 52 -0.52 -15.10 3.59
N ASP A 53 -0.16 -16.17 2.88
CA ASP A 53 -0.77 -17.49 2.95
C ASP A 53 -2.27 -17.53 2.53
N TYR A 54 -2.69 -16.56 1.70
CA TYR A 54 -4.03 -16.44 1.16
C TYR A 54 -3.98 -16.23 -0.37
N ILE A 55 -4.83 -16.95 -1.10
CA ILE A 55 -4.87 -16.83 -2.57
C ILE A 55 -5.84 -15.72 -2.98
N ILE A 56 -5.32 -14.75 -3.74
CA ILE A 56 -6.09 -13.70 -4.41
C ILE A 56 -6.03 -13.91 -5.93
N ASP A 57 -7.10 -13.56 -6.66
CA ASP A 57 -7.23 -13.85 -8.10
C ASP A 57 -6.43 -12.87 -8.99
N ALA A 58 -6.01 -11.73 -8.43
CA ALA A 58 -5.09 -10.81 -9.08
C ALA A 58 -4.20 -10.13 -8.03
N PRO A 59 -2.91 -9.84 -8.34
CA PRO A 59 -1.94 -9.32 -7.37
C PRO A 59 -2.16 -7.81 -7.11
N LEU A 60 -3.37 -7.46 -6.71
CA LEU A 60 -3.81 -6.09 -6.45
C LEU A 60 -4.35 -5.94 -5.02
N VAL A 61 -4.01 -4.83 -4.38
CA VAL A 61 -4.51 -4.43 -3.07
C VAL A 61 -5.12 -3.03 -3.18
N ILE A 62 -6.37 -2.88 -2.78
CA ILE A 62 -6.90 -1.55 -2.51
C ILE A 62 -6.41 -1.18 -1.11
N THR A 63 -5.41 -0.31 -1.01
CA THR A 63 -4.81 0.09 0.26
C THR A 63 -5.76 0.98 1.06
N GLY A 64 -5.54 1.09 2.38
CA GLY A 64 -6.46 1.77 3.29
C GLY A 64 -6.78 3.21 2.87
N ILE A 65 -8.06 3.50 2.59
CA ILE A 65 -8.54 4.81 2.15
C ILE A 65 -9.23 5.54 3.31
N THR A 66 -10.35 5.00 3.82
CA THR A 66 -11.20 5.71 4.77
C THR A 66 -11.99 4.76 5.67
N GLY A 67 -12.80 5.35 6.58
CA GLY A 67 -13.68 4.71 7.54
C GLY A 67 -13.95 5.65 8.70
N GLY A 68 -14.96 5.36 9.53
CA GLY A 68 -15.29 6.15 10.72
C GLY A 68 -16.11 7.42 10.44
N HIS A 69 -16.91 7.41 9.37
CA HIS A 69 -17.88 8.44 9.03
C HIS A 69 -18.97 7.82 8.11
N PRO A 70 -20.26 8.27 8.11
CA PRO A 70 -21.30 7.75 7.22
C PRO A 70 -20.95 7.84 5.72
N GLU A 71 -20.30 8.92 5.26
CA GLU A 71 -19.83 9.02 3.88
C GLU A 71 -18.70 8.02 3.58
N ALA A 72 -17.83 7.73 4.54
CA ALA A 72 -16.80 6.71 4.41
C ALA A 72 -17.40 5.30 4.35
N GLU A 73 -18.55 5.06 5.03
CA GLU A 73 -19.29 3.81 4.92
C GLU A 73 -19.74 3.55 3.48
N LYS A 74 -20.34 4.53 2.81
CA LYS A 74 -20.77 4.41 1.40
C LYS A 74 -19.57 4.09 0.46
N ILE A 75 -18.42 4.69 0.73
CA ILE A 75 -17.19 4.43 -0.03
C ILE A 75 -16.74 2.99 0.18
N ASN A 76 -16.64 2.54 1.45
CA ASN A 76 -16.24 1.19 1.80
C ASN A 76 -17.23 0.14 1.29
N ASP A 77 -18.53 0.42 1.33
CA ASP A 77 -19.60 -0.40 0.79
C ASP A 77 -19.41 -0.65 -0.71
N SER A 78 -19.24 0.40 -1.51
CA SER A 78 -19.04 0.25 -2.96
C SER A 78 -17.71 -0.43 -3.31
N ILE A 79 -16.60 -0.06 -2.63
CA ILE A 79 -15.29 -0.66 -2.89
C ILE A 79 -15.32 -2.15 -2.57
N SER A 80 -15.89 -2.55 -1.43
CA SER A 80 -15.91 -3.95 -1.00
C SER A 80 -16.72 -4.86 -1.92
N ARG A 81 -17.80 -4.36 -2.53
CA ARG A 81 -18.52 -5.12 -3.59
C ARG A 81 -17.64 -5.39 -4.81
N VAL A 82 -16.88 -4.40 -5.25
CA VAL A 82 -15.92 -4.59 -6.36
C VAL A 82 -14.79 -5.54 -5.95
N VAL A 83 -14.26 -5.40 -4.74
CA VAL A 83 -13.24 -6.31 -4.17
C VAL A 83 -13.74 -7.76 -4.15
N SER A 84 -14.96 -7.98 -3.69
CA SER A 84 -15.59 -9.31 -3.66
C SER A 84 -15.69 -9.92 -5.05
N LYS A 85 -16.05 -9.11 -6.06
CA LYS A 85 -16.22 -9.55 -7.45
C LYS A 85 -14.92 -10.02 -8.10
N PHE A 86 -13.79 -9.37 -7.78
CA PHE A 86 -12.49 -9.68 -8.38
C PHE A 86 -11.57 -10.48 -7.46
N ASN A 87 -12.03 -10.85 -6.27
CA ASN A 87 -11.26 -11.53 -5.23
C ASN A 87 -9.84 -10.95 -5.06
N ILE A 88 -9.75 -9.61 -4.94
CA ILE A 88 -8.52 -8.87 -4.65
C ILE A 88 -8.48 -8.46 -3.18
N ALA A 89 -7.32 -8.08 -2.67
CA ALA A 89 -7.18 -7.67 -1.28
C ALA A 89 -7.65 -6.22 -1.04
N MET A 90 -8.09 -5.93 0.19
CA MET A 90 -8.52 -4.59 0.60
C MET A 90 -8.09 -4.27 2.04
N GLY A 91 -7.49 -3.10 2.24
CA GLY A 91 -7.31 -2.48 3.54
C GLY A 91 -8.36 -1.41 3.79
N VAL A 92 -8.74 -1.22 5.06
CA VAL A 92 -9.58 -0.11 5.49
C VAL A 92 -8.74 1.07 5.98
N GLY A 93 -9.32 2.26 6.08
CA GLY A 93 -8.66 3.39 6.73
C GLY A 93 -8.51 3.16 8.24
N SER A 94 -7.72 4.00 8.93
CA SER A 94 -7.49 3.86 10.37
C SER A 94 -8.80 3.71 11.15
N GLN A 95 -8.89 2.64 11.95
CA GLN A 95 -10.08 2.26 12.74
C GLN A 95 -10.16 2.97 14.10
N ARG A 96 -9.22 3.89 14.38
CA ARG A 96 -9.22 4.68 15.62
C ARG A 96 -10.58 5.27 15.93
N ALA A 97 -11.26 5.89 14.95
CA ALA A 97 -12.56 6.52 15.15
C ALA A 97 -13.61 5.54 15.70
N ALA A 98 -13.65 4.29 15.23
CA ALA A 98 -14.61 3.28 15.68
C ALA A 98 -14.21 2.62 17.01
N ILE A 99 -12.92 2.59 17.34
CA ILE A 99 -12.46 2.17 18.68
C ILE A 99 -12.86 3.20 19.72
N GLU A 100 -12.73 4.50 19.42
CA GLU A 100 -13.14 5.61 20.29
C GLU A 100 -14.67 5.78 20.35
N ASN A 101 -15.37 5.52 19.24
CA ASN A 101 -16.84 5.63 19.14
C ASN A 101 -17.42 4.38 18.45
N PRO A 102 -17.94 3.39 19.22
CA PRO A 102 -18.49 2.15 18.68
C PRO A 102 -19.66 2.32 17.70
N LYS A 103 -20.35 3.47 17.68
CA LYS A 103 -21.42 3.75 16.71
C LYS A 103 -20.90 3.78 15.27
N LEU A 104 -19.60 3.98 15.07
CA LEU A 104 -18.95 4.05 13.75
C LEU A 104 -18.45 2.69 13.23
N ILE A 105 -18.60 1.61 14.01
CA ILE A 105 -18.11 0.27 13.65
C ILE A 105 -18.64 -0.18 12.29
N HIS A 106 -19.91 0.08 12.00
CA HIS A 106 -20.55 -0.37 10.75
C HIS A 106 -19.84 0.19 9.51
N SER A 107 -19.31 1.40 9.57
CA SER A 107 -18.55 2.02 8.46
C SER A 107 -17.28 1.25 8.05
N PHE A 108 -16.83 0.34 8.90
CA PHE A 108 -15.73 -0.59 8.64
C PHE A 108 -16.26 -2.01 8.41
N ARG A 109 -17.17 -2.51 9.25
CA ARG A 109 -17.67 -3.88 9.20
C ARG A 109 -18.35 -4.22 7.87
N ILE A 110 -18.98 -3.25 7.21
CA ILE A 110 -19.62 -3.39 5.91
C ILE A 110 -18.69 -4.05 4.85
N VAL A 111 -17.35 -3.87 4.97
CA VAL A 111 -16.41 -4.48 4.00
C VAL A 111 -16.39 -6.00 4.10
N ARG A 112 -16.52 -6.56 5.32
CA ARG A 112 -16.58 -8.01 5.50
C ARG A 112 -17.94 -8.57 5.12
N GLU A 113 -19.00 -7.81 5.37
CA GLU A 113 -20.36 -8.19 4.99
C GLU A 113 -20.50 -8.35 3.47
N ASN A 114 -19.92 -7.42 2.69
CA ASN A 114 -19.94 -7.46 1.22
C ASN A 114 -18.88 -8.38 0.60
N ALA A 115 -17.75 -8.59 1.25
CA ALA A 115 -16.63 -9.37 0.75
C ALA A 115 -16.21 -10.46 1.75
N PRO A 116 -17.07 -11.47 1.98
CA PRO A 116 -16.87 -12.46 3.05
C PRO A 116 -15.61 -13.34 2.85
N GLN A 117 -15.14 -13.49 1.62
CA GLN A 117 -13.97 -14.31 1.26
C GLN A 117 -12.72 -13.46 0.93
N ALA A 118 -12.81 -12.14 0.89
CA ALA A 118 -11.67 -11.30 0.52
C ALA A 118 -10.61 -11.25 1.62
N PHE A 119 -9.34 -11.08 1.22
CA PHE A 119 -8.26 -10.76 2.14
C PHE A 119 -8.40 -9.32 2.62
N LEU A 120 -8.81 -9.15 3.87
CA LEU A 120 -9.05 -7.84 4.47
C LEU A 120 -7.96 -7.47 5.46
N ILE A 121 -7.54 -6.20 5.42
CA ILE A 121 -6.47 -5.64 6.25
C ILE A 121 -7.07 -4.57 7.18
N ALA A 122 -7.03 -4.83 8.49
CA ALA A 122 -7.32 -3.85 9.53
C ALA A 122 -6.24 -2.75 9.55
N ASN A 123 -6.48 -1.63 10.27
CA ASN A 123 -5.56 -0.50 10.20
C ASN A 123 -5.58 0.36 11.47
N ILE A 124 -4.39 0.54 12.08
CA ILE A 124 -4.14 1.41 13.23
C ILE A 124 -2.89 2.24 12.99
N GLY A 125 -2.86 3.47 13.49
CA GLY A 125 -1.67 4.32 13.44
C GLY A 125 -0.66 3.95 14.53
N VAL A 126 0.62 3.90 14.18
CA VAL A 126 1.71 3.57 15.12
C VAL A 126 1.78 4.55 16.30
N ALA A 127 1.48 5.84 16.07
CA ALA A 127 1.50 6.87 17.11
C ALA A 127 0.49 6.57 18.25
N GLN A 128 -0.58 5.80 17.97
CA GLN A 128 -1.55 5.40 18.98
C GLN A 128 -0.97 4.47 20.05
N LEU A 129 0.09 3.72 19.72
CA LEU A 129 0.79 2.85 20.68
C LEU A 129 1.44 3.68 21.81
N ASN A 130 1.82 4.93 21.55
CA ASN A 130 2.31 5.86 22.57
C ASN A 130 1.19 6.60 23.31
N LYS A 131 -0.08 6.37 22.92
CA LYS A 131 -1.28 6.91 23.61
C LYS A 131 -2.09 5.85 24.35
N GLY A 132 -1.47 4.73 24.68
CA GLY A 132 -2.08 3.68 25.47
C GLY A 132 -2.80 2.60 24.67
N TYR A 133 -2.73 2.65 23.32
CA TYR A 133 -3.19 1.51 22.52
C TYR A 133 -2.23 0.34 22.68
N GLY A 134 -2.78 -0.83 22.86
CA GLY A 134 -2.04 -2.09 23.01
C GLY A 134 -2.74 -3.20 22.25
N ILE A 135 -2.54 -4.42 22.71
CA ILE A 135 -3.07 -5.64 22.11
C ILE A 135 -4.60 -5.59 22.02
N ASN A 136 -5.29 -5.12 23.07
CA ASN A 136 -6.75 -5.06 23.10
C ASN A 136 -7.33 -4.18 21.98
N GLU A 137 -6.72 -3.03 21.68
CA GLU A 137 -7.18 -2.14 20.60
C GLU A 137 -6.86 -2.71 19.23
N ILE A 138 -5.73 -3.41 19.09
CA ILE A 138 -5.32 -4.13 17.90
C ILE A 138 -6.31 -5.28 17.61
N GLU A 139 -6.65 -6.10 18.61
CA GLU A 139 -7.64 -7.17 18.49
C GLU A 139 -9.02 -6.63 18.14
N LYS A 140 -9.48 -5.56 18.79
CA LYS A 140 -10.75 -4.88 18.42
C LYS A 140 -10.75 -4.46 16.95
N ALA A 141 -9.63 -3.94 16.42
CA ALA A 141 -9.54 -3.55 15.01
C ALA A 141 -9.61 -4.78 14.08
N ILE A 142 -8.94 -5.87 14.44
CA ILE A 142 -8.99 -7.14 13.70
C ILE A 142 -10.40 -7.70 13.70
N ASP A 143 -11.03 -7.82 14.88
CA ASP A 143 -12.36 -8.40 15.05
C ASP A 143 -13.45 -7.60 14.35
N MET A 144 -13.31 -6.28 14.31
CA MET A 144 -14.29 -5.37 13.71
C MET A 144 -14.63 -5.72 12.27
N ILE A 145 -13.63 -6.19 11.50
CA ILE A 145 -13.79 -6.59 10.11
C ILE A 145 -13.40 -8.05 9.86
N LYS A 146 -13.15 -8.83 10.92
CA LYS A 146 -12.59 -10.20 10.83
C LYS A 146 -11.39 -10.22 9.88
N ALA A 147 -10.41 -9.37 10.16
CA ALA A 147 -9.28 -9.10 9.28
C ALA A 147 -8.35 -10.32 9.15
N ASN A 148 -7.76 -10.51 7.98
CA ASN A 148 -6.74 -11.52 7.70
C ASN A 148 -5.31 -11.02 8.04
N ALA A 149 -5.14 -9.69 8.14
CA ALA A 149 -3.91 -9.02 8.54
C ALA A 149 -4.23 -7.67 9.19
N ILE A 150 -3.26 -7.08 9.90
CA ILE A 150 -3.39 -5.72 10.41
C ILE A 150 -2.25 -4.84 9.92
N ALA A 151 -2.58 -3.68 9.34
CA ALA A 151 -1.62 -2.65 9.02
C ALA A 151 -1.39 -1.75 10.25
N ILE A 152 -0.14 -1.63 10.66
CA ILE A 152 0.32 -0.56 11.54
C ILE A 152 0.94 0.50 10.65
N HIS A 153 0.20 1.62 10.42
CA HIS A 153 0.73 2.66 9.55
C HIS A 153 1.67 3.60 10.29
N VAL A 154 2.78 3.90 9.63
CA VAL A 154 3.82 4.83 10.10
C VAL A 154 3.73 6.11 9.28
N ASN A 155 3.44 7.24 9.91
CA ASN A 155 3.11 8.49 9.23
C ASN A 155 3.75 9.73 9.89
N PRO A 156 5.06 9.72 10.19
CA PRO A 156 5.71 10.81 10.93
C PRO A 156 5.58 12.15 10.22
N GLY A 157 5.67 12.19 8.89
CA GLY A 157 5.51 13.39 8.10
C GLY A 157 4.10 13.98 8.21
N GLN A 158 3.07 13.14 8.12
CA GLN A 158 1.68 13.57 8.34
C GLN A 158 1.47 14.12 9.75
N GLU A 159 1.86 13.37 10.78
CA GLU A 159 1.69 13.77 12.18
C GLU A 159 2.43 15.08 12.51
N ALA A 160 3.60 15.31 11.91
CA ALA A 160 4.35 16.54 12.08
C ALA A 160 3.61 17.80 11.59
N TYR A 161 2.83 17.67 10.52
CA TYR A 161 2.09 18.78 9.90
C TYR A 161 0.61 18.84 10.24
N GLN A 162 0.05 17.78 10.79
CA GLN A 162 -1.30 17.78 11.33
C GLN A 162 -1.36 18.68 12.57
N ASP A 163 -2.35 19.59 12.67
CA ASP A 163 -2.46 20.54 13.78
C ASP A 163 -2.50 19.83 15.14
N GLU A 164 -3.33 18.76 15.22
CA GLU A 164 -3.51 17.87 16.36
C GLU A 164 -2.64 16.60 16.30
N GLY A 165 -1.57 16.63 15.53
CA GLY A 165 -0.72 15.48 15.27
C GLY A 165 0.10 15.02 16.48
N ASP A 166 0.43 13.75 16.47
CA ASP A 166 1.18 13.08 17.54
C ASP A 166 2.58 12.72 17.06
N THR A 167 3.56 13.50 17.50
CA THR A 167 4.95 13.37 17.04
C THR A 167 5.85 12.57 17.97
N ASN A 168 5.29 11.90 18.99
CA ASN A 168 6.07 11.01 19.83
C ASN A 168 6.20 9.62 19.18
N PHE A 169 7.30 9.39 18.50
CA PHE A 169 7.66 8.12 17.85
C PHE A 169 8.73 7.33 18.63
N SER A 170 8.95 7.63 19.91
CA SER A 170 9.95 6.95 20.74
C SER A 170 9.52 5.51 21.07
N ASN A 171 10.48 4.57 21.09
CA ASN A 171 10.29 3.18 21.54
C ASN A 171 9.20 2.38 20.80
N LEU A 172 8.82 2.77 19.59
CA LEU A 172 7.75 2.09 18.85
C LEU A 172 8.16 0.71 18.33
N ILE A 173 9.44 0.50 18.00
CA ILE A 173 9.94 -0.81 17.53
C ILE A 173 9.68 -1.88 18.58
N SER A 174 10.05 -1.65 19.85
CA SER A 174 9.81 -2.60 20.95
C SER A 174 8.33 -2.88 21.20
N LYS A 175 7.46 -1.85 21.02
CA LYS A 175 6.02 -2.06 21.14
C LYS A 175 5.43 -2.87 19.99
N ILE A 176 5.94 -2.67 18.76
CA ILE A 176 5.55 -3.47 17.59
C ILE A 176 5.99 -4.93 17.81
N GLU A 177 7.20 -5.18 18.32
CA GLU A 177 7.69 -6.51 18.65
C GLU A 177 6.78 -7.21 19.67
N GLU A 178 6.45 -6.54 20.78
CA GLU A 178 5.54 -7.08 21.81
C GLU A 178 4.16 -7.45 21.23
N ILE A 179 3.62 -6.63 20.32
CA ILE A 179 2.34 -6.89 19.66
C ILE A 179 2.46 -8.06 18.70
N ASN A 180 3.54 -8.10 17.90
CA ASN A 180 3.78 -9.17 16.92
C ASN A 180 3.84 -10.55 17.55
N ASP A 181 4.37 -10.66 18.75
CA ASP A 181 4.49 -11.93 19.49
C ASP A 181 3.15 -12.46 20.02
N LYS A 182 2.11 -11.60 20.08
CA LYS A 182 0.87 -11.92 20.80
C LYS A 182 -0.37 -12.00 19.90
N ILE A 183 -0.35 -11.39 18.72
CA ILE A 183 -1.51 -11.44 17.81
C ILE A 183 -1.40 -12.60 16.82
N SER A 184 -2.58 -13.10 16.38
CA SER A 184 -2.69 -14.29 15.53
C SER A 184 -2.59 -14.01 14.03
N VAL A 185 -2.73 -12.74 13.59
CA VAL A 185 -2.69 -12.37 12.18
C VAL A 185 -1.40 -11.60 11.86
N PRO A 186 -0.88 -11.66 10.61
CA PRO A 186 0.35 -10.95 10.26
C PRO A 186 0.20 -9.43 10.41
N ILE A 187 1.25 -8.78 10.92
CA ILE A 187 1.39 -7.31 10.89
C ILE A 187 1.98 -6.87 9.56
N ILE A 188 1.36 -5.87 8.95
CA ILE A 188 1.87 -5.15 7.79
C ILE A 188 2.35 -3.77 8.25
N ILE A 189 3.65 -3.51 8.21
CA ILE A 189 4.15 -2.15 8.44
C ILE A 189 3.97 -1.34 7.18
N LYS A 190 3.22 -0.25 7.28
CA LYS A 190 2.78 0.55 6.14
C LYS A 190 3.16 2.01 6.30
N GLU A 191 3.87 2.56 5.33
CA GLU A 191 4.00 4.02 5.19
C GLU A 191 2.75 4.62 4.51
N VAL A 192 2.65 5.92 4.38
CA VAL A 192 1.45 6.60 3.87
C VAL A 192 1.69 7.52 2.67
N GLY A 193 2.90 7.60 2.15
CA GLY A 193 3.23 8.40 0.96
C GLY A 193 4.66 8.90 0.90
N ASN A 194 5.51 8.57 1.90
CA ASN A 194 6.92 8.95 1.93
C ASN A 194 7.89 7.75 1.82
N GLY A 195 7.38 6.52 1.78
CA GLY A 195 8.15 5.31 1.49
C GLY A 195 8.99 4.76 2.64
N LEU A 196 9.13 3.45 2.68
CA LEU A 196 10.03 2.73 3.59
C LEU A 196 11.46 2.72 3.04
N ASN A 197 12.45 2.62 3.92
CA ASN A 197 13.85 2.41 3.56
C ASN A 197 14.35 1.03 4.02
N MET A 198 15.49 0.60 3.46
CA MET A 198 16.08 -0.71 3.70
C MET A 198 16.42 -0.95 5.19
N GLU A 199 16.96 0.04 5.89
CA GLU A 199 17.41 -0.11 7.27
C GLU A 199 16.24 -0.33 8.23
N LEU A 200 15.14 0.43 8.07
CA LEU A 200 13.92 0.21 8.86
C LEU A 200 13.35 -1.19 8.58
N VAL A 201 13.30 -1.60 7.31
CA VAL A 201 12.79 -2.92 6.93
C VAL A 201 13.65 -4.04 7.52
N LYS A 202 14.99 -3.94 7.50
CA LYS A 202 15.88 -4.90 8.18
C LYS A 202 15.60 -4.97 9.67
N THR A 203 15.48 -3.83 10.33
CA THR A 203 15.21 -3.76 11.78
C THR A 203 13.87 -4.41 12.12
N LEU A 204 12.82 -4.09 11.39
CA LEU A 204 11.50 -4.69 11.62
C LEU A 204 11.47 -6.18 11.25
N ARG A 205 12.22 -6.58 10.23
CA ARG A 205 12.35 -8.01 9.88
C ARG A 205 13.04 -8.80 10.98
N SER A 206 14.03 -8.21 11.67
CA SER A 206 14.75 -8.88 12.77
C SER A 206 13.88 -9.14 13.99
N ILE A 207 12.80 -8.39 14.19
CA ILE A 207 11.77 -8.61 15.23
C ILE A 207 10.55 -9.40 14.72
N GLY A 208 10.67 -10.11 13.60
CA GLY A 208 9.66 -11.04 13.11
C GLY A 208 8.63 -10.47 12.13
N ILE A 209 8.66 -9.19 11.81
CA ILE A 209 7.73 -8.61 10.80
C ILE A 209 8.06 -9.15 9.41
N LYS A 210 7.03 -9.66 8.72
CA LYS A 210 7.18 -10.31 7.40
C LYS A 210 6.39 -9.63 6.29
N CYS A 211 5.62 -8.58 6.58
CA CYS A 211 4.81 -7.91 5.59
C CYS A 211 5.03 -6.40 5.63
N PHE A 212 5.26 -5.78 4.45
CA PHE A 212 5.55 -4.36 4.31
C PHE A 212 4.73 -3.76 3.18
N ASP A 213 4.12 -2.60 3.42
CA ASP A 213 3.50 -1.76 2.38
C ASP A 213 4.33 -0.49 2.24
N VAL A 214 5.04 -0.35 1.14
CA VAL A 214 6.04 0.70 0.98
C VAL A 214 5.43 2.09 0.92
N ALA A 215 4.25 2.25 0.36
CA ALA A 215 3.53 3.53 0.20
C ALA A 215 4.49 4.68 -0.13
N GLY A 216 5.22 4.53 -1.24
CA GLY A 216 6.31 5.41 -1.62
C GLY A 216 5.86 6.77 -2.12
N LEU A 217 6.83 7.67 -2.25
CA LEU A 217 6.65 8.98 -2.85
C LEU A 217 6.27 8.86 -4.33
N GLY A 218 5.39 9.74 -4.82
CA GLY A 218 4.86 9.75 -6.19
C GLY A 218 3.34 9.55 -6.27
N GLY A 219 2.67 9.43 -5.13
CA GLY A 219 1.22 9.35 -5.00
C GLY A 219 0.63 10.51 -4.20
N THR A 220 -0.39 10.23 -3.38
CA THR A 220 -1.00 11.19 -2.45
C THR A 220 0.02 11.60 -1.38
N ASN A 221 0.16 12.89 -1.19
CA ASN A 221 1.06 13.48 -0.20
C ASN A 221 0.27 13.95 1.03
N TRP A 222 0.44 13.25 2.15
CA TRP A 222 -0.30 13.55 3.38
C TRP A 222 0.21 14.80 4.10
N ILE A 223 1.49 15.17 3.95
CA ILE A 223 2.04 16.43 4.46
C ILE A 223 1.31 17.60 3.80
N LYS A 224 1.15 17.55 2.46
CA LYS A 224 0.42 18.54 1.68
C LYS A 224 -1.07 18.56 2.03
N THR A 225 -1.68 17.38 2.23
CA THR A 225 -3.08 17.24 2.63
C THR A 225 -3.34 17.93 3.97
N GLU A 226 -2.49 17.72 4.97
CA GLU A 226 -2.63 18.37 6.28
C GLU A 226 -2.37 19.88 6.22
N SER A 227 -1.42 20.33 5.41
CA SER A 227 -1.19 21.77 5.18
C SER A 227 -2.41 22.47 4.57
N ILE A 228 -3.06 21.84 3.57
CA ILE A 228 -4.30 22.35 2.97
C ILE A 228 -5.42 22.38 4.01
N ARG A 229 -5.57 21.30 4.80
CA ARG A 229 -6.57 21.19 5.86
C ARG A 229 -6.40 22.31 6.91
N SER A 230 -5.17 22.52 7.40
CA SER A 230 -4.86 23.58 8.35
C SER A 230 -5.16 24.97 7.77
N ARG A 231 -4.84 25.21 6.48
CA ARG A 231 -5.16 26.47 5.79
C ARG A 231 -6.67 26.70 5.69
N ARG A 232 -7.46 25.67 5.37
CA ARG A 232 -8.93 25.79 5.30
C ARG A 232 -9.54 26.17 6.65
N LYS A 233 -9.01 25.60 7.74
CA LYS A 233 -9.48 25.85 9.10
C LYS A 233 -9.07 27.23 9.66
N ASN A 234 -7.85 27.66 9.41
CA ASN A 234 -7.20 28.80 10.09
C ASN A 234 -6.97 29.99 9.15
N GLY A 235 -7.29 29.91 7.85
CA GLY A 235 -6.96 30.90 6.83
C GLY A 235 -5.51 30.79 6.31
N TYR A 236 -4.62 30.19 7.07
CA TYR A 236 -3.23 29.88 6.73
C TYR A 236 -2.80 28.57 7.39
N PRO A 237 -1.77 27.87 6.87
CA PRO A 237 -1.28 26.66 7.52
C PRO A 237 -0.48 27.05 8.78
N LEU A 238 -0.84 26.48 9.94
CA LEU A 238 -0.09 26.71 11.19
C LEU A 238 1.36 26.22 11.08
N LYS A 239 1.56 25.16 10.28
CA LYS A 239 2.87 24.58 9.98
C LYS A 239 3.02 24.53 8.46
N ASP A 240 3.78 25.45 7.87
CA ASP A 240 4.02 25.47 6.42
C ASP A 240 5.15 24.50 6.04
N PRO A 241 4.88 23.44 5.29
CA PRO A 241 5.91 22.49 4.89
C PRO A 241 6.82 22.99 3.77
N GLY A 242 6.45 24.06 3.05
CA GLY A 242 7.20 24.57 1.91
C GLY A 242 7.52 23.46 0.90
N LYS A 243 8.77 23.37 0.46
CA LYS A 243 9.25 22.33 -0.49
C LYS A 243 9.29 20.93 0.11
N LEU A 244 9.31 20.79 1.44
CA LEU A 244 9.34 19.49 2.09
C LEU A 244 8.12 18.64 1.68
N ALA A 245 6.93 19.25 1.55
CA ALA A 245 5.74 18.55 1.10
C ALA A 245 5.90 17.92 -0.29
N ASP A 246 6.68 18.50 -1.18
CA ASP A 246 6.81 18.03 -2.56
C ASP A 246 7.93 16.99 -2.75
N PHE A 247 9.02 17.06 -1.97
CA PHE A 247 10.28 16.35 -2.26
C PHE A 247 10.77 15.42 -1.15
N TRP A 248 10.14 15.41 0.03
CA TRP A 248 10.57 14.55 1.13
C TRP A 248 10.00 13.14 1.01
N GLY A 249 10.88 12.15 0.90
CA GLY A 249 10.51 10.73 0.91
C GLY A 249 11.32 9.89 -0.07
N ASN A 250 11.10 8.59 -0.03
CA ASN A 250 11.67 7.61 -0.93
C ASN A 250 10.66 7.30 -2.05
N PRO A 251 10.99 7.52 -3.33
CA PRO A 251 10.14 7.15 -4.46
C PRO A 251 9.75 5.67 -4.42
N THR A 252 8.55 5.35 -4.90
CA THR A 252 7.98 4.00 -4.80
C THR A 252 8.88 2.92 -5.40
N ALA A 253 9.44 3.15 -6.60
CA ALA A 253 10.32 2.17 -7.24
C ALA A 253 11.58 1.90 -6.41
N LEU A 254 12.18 2.94 -5.84
CA LEU A 254 13.32 2.83 -4.95
C LEU A 254 12.96 2.10 -3.65
N SER A 255 11.84 2.49 -3.04
CA SER A 255 11.36 1.90 -1.78
C SER A 255 11.04 0.41 -1.91
N ILE A 256 10.51 -0.04 -3.07
CA ILE A 256 10.29 -1.47 -3.35
C ILE A 256 11.63 -2.22 -3.38
N VAL A 257 12.64 -1.68 -4.08
CA VAL A 257 13.96 -2.31 -4.19
C VAL A 257 14.65 -2.37 -2.81
N GLU A 258 14.58 -1.28 -2.04
CA GLU A 258 15.13 -1.22 -0.69
C GLU A 258 14.42 -2.18 0.27
N ALA A 259 13.08 -2.23 0.25
CA ALA A 259 12.32 -3.14 1.09
C ALA A 259 12.64 -4.61 0.75
N ARG A 260 12.70 -4.95 -0.54
CA ARG A 260 13.09 -6.30 -0.96
C ARG A 260 14.53 -6.63 -0.58
N SER A 261 15.46 -5.67 -0.69
CA SER A 261 16.86 -5.85 -0.28
C SER A 261 17.00 -6.03 1.23
N GLY A 262 16.18 -5.34 2.00
CA GLY A 262 16.16 -5.43 3.48
C GLY A 262 15.50 -6.71 4.01
N ALA A 263 14.53 -7.29 3.27
CA ALA A 263 13.76 -8.45 3.70
C ALA A 263 13.38 -9.33 2.50
N MET A 264 14.32 -10.16 2.06
CA MET A 264 14.19 -10.98 0.86
C MET A 264 13.03 -11.99 0.91
N ASP A 265 12.72 -12.53 2.09
CA ASP A 265 11.70 -13.54 2.33
C ASP A 265 10.32 -12.97 2.70
N SER A 266 10.19 -11.65 2.80
CA SER A 266 8.96 -10.97 3.22
C SER A 266 7.99 -10.73 2.09
N TYR A 267 6.70 -10.50 2.42
CA TYR A 267 5.70 -10.00 1.49
C TYR A 267 5.78 -8.49 1.37
N ILE A 268 5.74 -7.97 0.15
CA ILE A 268 5.85 -6.53 -0.13
C ILE A 268 4.68 -6.08 -0.98
N ILE A 269 3.95 -5.08 -0.49
CA ILE A 269 2.97 -4.32 -1.26
C ILE A 269 3.69 -3.14 -1.88
N GLY A 270 3.79 -3.11 -3.20
CA GLY A 270 4.32 -1.98 -3.96
C GLY A 270 3.23 -0.93 -4.17
N SER A 271 3.14 0.05 -3.29
CA SER A 271 2.14 1.12 -3.37
C SER A 271 2.76 2.52 -3.35
N GLY A 272 2.00 3.53 -3.73
CA GLY A 272 2.45 4.92 -3.90
C GLY A 272 2.55 5.31 -5.38
N GLY A 273 1.51 6.00 -5.88
CA GLY A 273 1.48 6.47 -7.27
C GLY A 273 1.25 5.41 -8.33
N ILE A 274 0.78 4.21 -8.00
CA ILE A 274 0.34 3.20 -8.98
C ILE A 274 -0.97 3.66 -9.59
N ARG A 275 -1.03 3.70 -10.93
CA ARG A 275 -2.17 4.27 -11.68
C ARG A 275 -2.83 3.28 -12.63
N ASP A 276 -2.12 2.28 -13.11
CA ASP A 276 -2.64 1.30 -14.07
C ASP A 276 -1.95 -0.06 -13.94
N GLY A 277 -2.29 -1.00 -14.83
CA GLY A 277 -1.74 -2.35 -14.81
C GLY A 277 -0.27 -2.42 -15.25
N LEU A 278 0.23 -1.45 -16.00
CA LEU A 278 1.66 -1.38 -16.36
C LEU A 278 2.49 -0.95 -15.15
N ASP A 279 2.04 0.05 -14.38
CA ASP A 279 2.67 0.43 -13.12
C ASP A 279 2.68 -0.75 -12.14
N ALA A 280 1.56 -1.47 -12.02
CA ALA A 280 1.46 -2.67 -11.20
C ALA A 280 2.46 -3.74 -11.64
N ALA A 281 2.57 -4.00 -12.95
CA ALA A 281 3.54 -4.95 -13.49
C ALA A 281 4.99 -4.55 -13.18
N LYS A 282 5.34 -3.26 -13.34
CA LYS A 282 6.67 -2.74 -13.04
C LYS A 282 7.00 -2.85 -11.54
N ALA A 283 6.04 -2.51 -10.66
CA ALA A 283 6.21 -2.65 -9.22
C ALA A 283 6.48 -4.12 -8.82
N ILE A 284 5.73 -5.07 -9.39
CA ILE A 284 5.94 -6.50 -9.15
C ILE A 284 7.28 -6.94 -9.76
N ALA A 285 7.59 -6.53 -10.97
CA ALA A 285 8.87 -6.85 -11.59
C ALA A 285 10.06 -6.30 -10.82
N LEU A 286 9.92 -5.17 -10.11
CA LEU A 286 10.94 -4.66 -9.20
C LEU A 286 11.07 -5.47 -7.90
N GLY A 287 10.11 -6.33 -7.55
CA GLY A 287 10.24 -7.20 -6.38
C GLY A 287 9.11 -7.09 -5.37
N SER A 288 8.04 -6.32 -5.61
CA SER A 288 6.84 -6.44 -4.79
C SER A 288 6.08 -7.74 -5.10
N ASP A 289 5.28 -8.21 -4.16
CA ASP A 289 4.41 -9.37 -4.34
C ASP A 289 3.10 -8.98 -4.99
N VAL A 290 2.57 -7.84 -4.59
CA VAL A 290 1.32 -7.26 -5.06
C VAL A 290 1.48 -5.75 -5.26
N ALA A 291 0.61 -5.15 -6.06
CA ALA A 291 0.56 -3.70 -6.26
C ALA A 291 -0.60 -3.07 -5.50
N GLY A 292 -0.33 -1.95 -4.81
CA GLY A 292 -1.32 -1.26 -3.98
C GLY A 292 -1.79 0.06 -4.59
N MET A 293 -3.12 0.31 -4.57
CA MET A 293 -3.75 1.52 -5.10
C MET A 293 -4.73 2.12 -4.10
N ALA A 294 -4.77 3.45 -3.99
CA ALA A 294 -5.75 4.18 -3.17
C ALA A 294 -6.40 5.32 -3.95
N PHE A 295 -5.65 6.33 -4.32
CA PHE A 295 -6.17 7.55 -4.96
C PHE A 295 -7.01 7.29 -6.21
N PRO A 296 -6.58 6.50 -7.22
CA PRO A 296 -7.40 6.26 -8.40
C PRO A 296 -8.72 5.56 -8.07
N ILE A 297 -8.73 4.69 -7.06
CA ILE A 297 -9.94 3.99 -6.59
C ILE A 297 -10.96 5.00 -6.08
N LEU A 298 -10.55 5.88 -5.16
CA LEU A 298 -11.43 6.91 -4.59
C LEU A 298 -11.92 7.89 -5.66
N LYS A 299 -11.02 8.33 -6.54
CA LYS A 299 -11.34 9.30 -7.59
C LYS A 299 -12.32 8.74 -8.62
N ILE A 300 -12.10 7.53 -9.12
CA ILE A 300 -12.99 6.87 -10.08
C ILE A 300 -14.36 6.59 -9.45
N LEU A 301 -14.37 6.06 -8.22
CA LEU A 301 -15.62 5.83 -7.50
C LEU A 301 -16.44 7.12 -7.37
N LYS A 302 -15.78 8.24 -7.07
CA LYS A 302 -16.48 9.54 -6.94
C LYS A 302 -17.00 10.08 -8.26
N LEU A 303 -16.26 9.91 -9.36
CA LEU A 303 -16.61 10.47 -10.67
C LEU A 303 -17.55 9.58 -11.47
N GLU A 304 -17.41 8.27 -11.38
CA GLU A 304 -18.05 7.28 -12.27
C GLU A 304 -18.87 6.23 -11.51
N GLY A 305 -18.90 6.30 -10.17
CA GLY A 305 -19.60 5.35 -9.32
C GLY A 305 -18.98 3.95 -9.31
N GLU A 306 -19.70 3.00 -8.72
CA GLU A 306 -19.26 1.61 -8.54
C GLU A 306 -18.98 0.93 -9.89
N LYS A 307 -19.81 1.19 -10.91
CA LYS A 307 -19.61 0.60 -12.24
C LYS A 307 -18.33 1.12 -12.93
N GLY A 308 -18.01 2.40 -12.75
CA GLY A 308 -16.75 2.97 -13.22
C GLY A 308 -15.55 2.34 -12.54
N LEU A 309 -15.64 2.13 -11.20
CA LEU A 309 -14.61 1.44 -10.44
C LEU A 309 -14.42 -0.02 -10.90
N GLU A 310 -15.52 -0.74 -11.14
CA GLU A 310 -15.45 -2.11 -11.68
C GLU A 310 -14.71 -2.15 -13.02
N ASN A 311 -15.06 -1.23 -13.95
CA ASN A 311 -14.41 -1.13 -15.26
C ASN A 311 -12.93 -0.77 -15.15
N TYR A 312 -12.56 0.11 -14.21
CA TYR A 312 -11.17 0.49 -13.95
C TYR A 312 -10.36 -0.71 -13.44
N ILE A 313 -10.85 -1.47 -12.47
CA ILE A 313 -10.17 -2.68 -11.96
C ILE A 313 -10.04 -3.71 -13.08
N LYS A 314 -11.09 -3.97 -13.85
CA LYS A 314 -11.05 -4.88 -15.00
C LYS A 314 -9.99 -4.47 -16.04
N LYS A 315 -9.90 -3.18 -16.34
CA LYS A 315 -8.88 -2.63 -17.25
C LYS A 315 -7.48 -2.81 -16.68
N THR A 316 -7.28 -2.53 -15.40
CA THR A 316 -6.00 -2.68 -14.71
C THR A 316 -5.53 -4.15 -14.72
N ILE A 317 -6.42 -5.09 -14.43
CA ILE A 317 -6.16 -6.53 -14.50
C ILE A 317 -5.76 -6.94 -15.92
N TYR A 318 -6.49 -6.47 -16.94
CA TYR A 318 -6.18 -6.78 -18.33
C TYR A 318 -4.82 -6.23 -18.77
N GLN A 319 -4.47 -5.01 -18.38
CA GLN A 319 -3.17 -4.40 -18.66
C GLN A 319 -2.01 -5.17 -18.00
N LEU A 320 -2.20 -5.59 -16.74
CA LEU A 320 -1.24 -6.42 -16.02
C LEU A 320 -1.04 -7.77 -16.73
N LYS A 321 -2.13 -8.43 -17.11
CA LYS A 321 -2.13 -9.67 -17.88
C LYS A 321 -1.38 -9.52 -19.21
N THR A 322 -1.63 -8.41 -19.90
CA THR A 322 -0.95 -8.08 -21.16
C THR A 322 0.56 -7.83 -20.95
N ALA A 323 0.96 -7.17 -19.87
CA ALA A 323 2.39 -6.98 -19.57
C ALA A 323 3.11 -8.31 -19.32
N ILE A 324 2.48 -9.25 -18.63
CA ILE A 324 3.01 -10.62 -18.44
C ILE A 324 3.13 -11.32 -19.80
N PHE A 325 2.09 -11.24 -20.64
CA PHE A 325 2.10 -11.83 -21.99
C PHE A 325 3.27 -11.30 -22.84
N LEU A 326 3.38 -9.97 -22.94
CA LEU A 326 4.41 -9.31 -23.77
C LEU A 326 5.84 -9.48 -23.23
N SER A 327 6.00 -9.90 -21.99
CA SER A 327 7.28 -10.29 -21.40
C SER A 327 7.60 -11.80 -21.54
N GLY A 328 6.72 -12.57 -22.20
CA GLY A 328 6.88 -14.02 -22.36
C GLY A 328 6.51 -14.84 -21.13
N GLY A 329 5.81 -14.22 -20.16
CA GLY A 329 5.39 -14.87 -18.93
C GLY A 329 4.06 -15.60 -19.06
N THR A 330 3.77 -16.53 -18.12
CA THR A 330 2.52 -17.31 -18.05
C THR A 330 1.75 -17.08 -16.76
N ASN A 331 2.35 -16.40 -15.78
CA ASN A 331 1.75 -16.10 -14.48
C ASN A 331 2.45 -14.91 -13.80
N VAL A 332 1.91 -14.46 -12.67
CA VAL A 332 2.46 -13.33 -11.89
C VAL A 332 3.93 -13.51 -11.54
N TYR A 333 4.34 -14.72 -11.15
CA TYR A 333 5.73 -15.01 -10.78
C TYR A 333 6.72 -14.85 -11.95
N SER A 334 6.21 -14.89 -13.18
CA SER A 334 7.02 -14.62 -14.38
C SER A 334 7.54 -13.18 -14.42
N LEU A 335 6.87 -12.22 -13.79
CA LEU A 335 7.35 -10.84 -13.70
C LEU A 335 8.67 -10.73 -12.91
N TRP A 336 8.88 -11.56 -11.89
CA TRP A 336 10.17 -11.61 -11.18
C TRP A 336 11.31 -12.22 -12.01
N LYS A 337 10.97 -12.97 -13.08
CA LYS A 337 11.93 -13.53 -14.03
C LYS A 337 12.12 -12.63 -15.26
N SER A 338 11.16 -11.72 -15.50
CA SER A 338 11.18 -10.87 -16.68
C SER A 338 12.45 -10.03 -16.73
N GLN A 339 13.01 -9.92 -17.92
CA GLN A 339 14.10 -8.99 -18.16
C GLN A 339 13.56 -7.56 -18.14
N ILE A 340 14.10 -6.74 -17.26
CA ILE A 340 13.80 -5.32 -17.15
C ILE A 340 15.08 -4.51 -17.19
N THR A 341 14.98 -3.29 -17.73
CA THR A 341 16.02 -2.28 -17.66
C THR A 341 15.68 -1.28 -16.56
N ILE A 342 16.61 -1.07 -15.63
CA ILE A 342 16.59 0.02 -14.65
C ILE A 342 17.59 1.07 -15.15
N TRP A 343 17.13 2.30 -15.39
CA TRP A 343 17.93 3.34 -15.99
C TRP A 343 17.72 4.71 -15.37
N GLY A 344 18.50 5.71 -15.80
CA GLY A 344 18.35 7.10 -15.38
C GLY A 344 18.38 7.27 -13.87
N ARG A 345 17.56 8.17 -13.36
CA ARG A 345 17.55 8.56 -11.95
C ARG A 345 17.38 7.38 -10.98
N LEU A 346 16.53 6.41 -11.28
CA LEU A 346 16.36 5.24 -10.41
C LEU A 346 17.67 4.44 -10.28
N LYS A 347 18.37 4.23 -11.39
CA LYS A 347 19.69 3.57 -11.39
C LYS A 347 20.68 4.34 -10.54
N ASP A 348 20.78 5.66 -10.73
CA ASP A 348 21.73 6.49 -10.02
C ASP A 348 21.47 6.51 -8.50
N GLU A 349 20.20 6.62 -8.10
CA GLU A 349 19.81 6.57 -6.68
C GLU A 349 20.10 5.21 -6.03
N LEU A 350 19.87 4.10 -6.75
CA LEU A 350 20.23 2.76 -6.28
C LEU A 350 21.74 2.60 -6.05
N LEU A 351 22.54 3.04 -7.01
CA LEU A 351 24.01 2.97 -6.92
C LEU A 351 24.55 3.78 -5.74
N ILE A 352 24.04 5.01 -5.53
CA ILE A 352 24.42 5.86 -4.38
C ILE A 352 24.06 5.19 -3.04
N ARG A 353 22.99 4.40 -3.00
CA ARG A 353 22.57 3.62 -1.82
C ARG A 353 23.26 2.24 -1.70
N GLY A 354 24.27 1.98 -2.55
CA GLY A 354 25.02 0.73 -2.52
C GLY A 354 24.27 -0.49 -3.08
N ILE A 355 23.24 -0.26 -3.89
CA ILE A 355 22.46 -1.32 -4.54
C ILE A 355 22.81 -1.33 -6.03
N GLU A 356 23.59 -2.31 -6.48
CA GLU A 356 23.89 -2.50 -7.90
C GLU A 356 22.68 -3.17 -8.58
N PRO A 357 22.07 -2.53 -9.60
CA PRO A 357 20.81 -3.01 -10.19
C PRO A 357 20.85 -4.43 -10.74
N ASN A 358 21.92 -4.83 -11.44
CA ASN A 358 22.03 -6.16 -12.02
C ASN A 358 22.18 -7.25 -10.94
N GLU A 359 22.97 -6.98 -9.90
CA GLU A 359 23.09 -7.89 -8.74
C GLU A 359 21.77 -8.02 -8.00
N TYR A 360 21.06 -6.91 -7.82
CA TYR A 360 19.74 -6.91 -7.21
C TYR A 360 18.73 -7.77 -7.99
N LEU A 361 18.68 -7.61 -9.31
CA LEU A 361 17.76 -8.37 -10.16
C LEU A 361 18.06 -9.89 -10.12
N ASN A 362 19.33 -10.27 -10.02
CA ASN A 362 19.73 -11.66 -9.83
C ASN A 362 19.33 -12.20 -8.44
N LYS A 363 19.53 -11.43 -7.37
CA LYS A 363 19.12 -11.80 -6.01
C LYS A 363 17.60 -11.95 -5.91
N ARG A 364 16.82 -11.05 -6.53
CA ARG A 364 15.37 -11.15 -6.63
C ARG A 364 14.91 -12.50 -7.20
N LEU A 365 15.58 -12.96 -8.26
CA LEU A 365 15.29 -14.26 -8.86
C LEU A 365 15.62 -15.43 -7.91
N GLN A 366 16.71 -15.35 -7.16
CA GLN A 366 17.05 -16.35 -6.14
C GLN A 366 15.98 -16.43 -5.04
N THR A 367 15.42 -15.30 -4.63
CA THR A 367 14.30 -15.23 -3.68
C THR A 367 13.09 -16.01 -4.18
N LEU A 368 12.73 -15.86 -5.46
CA LEU A 368 11.64 -16.62 -6.05
C LEU A 368 11.90 -18.12 -6.01
N LEU A 369 13.12 -18.54 -6.34
CA LEU A 369 13.52 -19.96 -6.31
C LEU A 369 13.49 -20.53 -4.90
N TRP A 370 13.90 -19.75 -3.90
CA TRP A 370 13.82 -20.14 -2.49
C TRP A 370 12.37 -20.31 -2.03
N ARG A 371 11.47 -19.37 -2.38
CA ARG A 371 10.04 -19.46 -2.04
C ARG A 371 9.38 -20.68 -2.68
N LYS A 372 9.68 -20.97 -3.94
CA LYS A 372 9.20 -22.20 -4.61
C LYS A 372 9.57 -23.45 -3.85
N LYS A 373 10.81 -23.51 -3.36
CA LYS A 373 11.32 -24.68 -2.64
C LYS A 373 10.66 -24.85 -1.26
N ASN A 374 10.37 -23.75 -0.56
CA ASN A 374 9.95 -23.79 0.85
C ASN A 374 8.44 -23.62 1.05
N HIS A 375 7.70 -23.05 0.10
CA HIS A 375 6.27 -22.78 0.20
C HIS A 375 5.44 -23.40 -0.94
N GLY A 376 6.06 -24.16 -1.86
CA GLY A 376 5.35 -24.85 -2.94
C GLY A 376 4.73 -23.94 -4.01
N ILE A 377 5.25 -22.70 -4.14
CA ILE A 377 4.72 -21.67 -5.03
C ILE A 377 5.29 -21.80 -6.46
#